data_93b17605be3e2fa74ba314787fd8cef5
#
_entry.id   93b17605be3e2fa74ba314787fd8cef5
#
_cell.length_a   1.000
_cell.length_b   1.000
_cell.length_c   1.000
_cell.angle_alpha   90.00
_cell.angle_beta   90.00
_cell.angle_gamma   90.00
#
_symmetry.space_group_name_H-M   'P 1'
#
loop_
_entity.id
_entity.type
_entity.pdbx_description
1 polymer ?
#
loop_
_entity_poly.entity_id
_entity_poly.type
_entity_poly.pdbx_seq_one_letter_code
_entity_poly.pdbx_strand_id
1 'polypeptide(L)' 'MIYENVKRLCEKNKTSIWALEKDCGIGNGSIGKWADGDTNPRIGTLKKIADYFGITVDELLKDNGE' A
#
# COMPACT_ATOMS: atom_id res chain seq x y z
N MET A 1 -2.52 7.95 6.82
CA MET A 1 -3.52 7.28 5.99
C MET A 1 -2.86 6.20 5.17
N ILE A 2 -3.63 5.23 4.77
CA ILE A 2 -3.04 4.05 4.12
C ILE A 2 -2.33 4.37 2.81
N TYR A 3 -2.90 5.25 1.98
CA TYR A 3 -2.26 5.59 0.72
C TYR A 3 -0.86 6.19 0.95
N GLU A 4 -0.77 7.12 1.89
CA GLU A 4 0.49 7.78 2.18
C GLU A 4 1.51 6.82 2.74
N ASN A 5 1.05 5.88 3.57
CA ASN A 5 1.94 4.85 4.11
C ASN A 5 2.50 3.98 3.01
N VAL A 6 1.64 3.55 2.08
CA VAL A 6 2.07 2.72 0.96
C VAL A 6 3.04 3.49 0.07
N LYS A 7 2.73 4.75 -0.20
CA LYS A 7 3.61 5.57 -1.03
C LYS A 7 4.98 5.73 -0.38
N ARG A 8 5.00 5.97 0.92
CA ARG A 8 6.26 6.11 1.66
C ARG A 8 7.07 4.84 1.61
N LEU A 9 6.41 3.69 1.78
CA LEU A 9 7.10 2.41 1.71
C LEU A 9 7.66 2.15 0.33
N CYS A 10 6.94 2.53 -0.71
CA CYS A 10 7.44 2.39 -2.07
C CYS A 10 8.70 3.22 -2.26
N GLU A 11 8.68 4.45 -1.79
CA GLU A 11 9.85 5.33 -1.92
C GLU A 11 11.03 4.79 -1.13
N LYS A 12 10.77 4.31 0.08
CA LYS A 12 11.82 3.77 0.92
C LYS A 12 12.47 2.54 0.29
N ASN A 13 11.69 1.76 -0.43
CA ASN A 13 12.17 0.53 -1.05
C ASN A 13 12.52 0.71 -2.52
N LYS A 14 12.56 1.94 -2.98
CA LYS A 14 12.95 2.29 -4.36
C LYS A 14 12.10 1.59 -5.40
N THR A 15 10.80 1.56 -5.15
CA THR A 15 9.83 1.02 -6.09
C THR A 15 8.72 2.05 -6.30
N SER A 16 7.72 1.70 -7.07
CA SER A 16 6.61 2.60 -7.36
C SER A 16 5.29 1.91 -7.06
N ILE A 17 4.24 2.71 -6.95
CA ILE A 17 2.91 2.17 -6.74
C ILE A 17 2.50 1.29 -7.92
N TRP A 18 2.86 1.69 -9.15
CA TRP A 18 2.58 0.89 -10.33
C TRP A 18 3.24 -0.49 -10.23
N ALA A 19 4.51 -0.52 -9.85
CA ALA A 19 5.23 -1.78 -9.72
C ALA A 19 4.63 -2.63 -8.60
N LEU A 20 4.25 -1.99 -7.50
CA LEU A 20 3.62 -2.70 -6.38
C LEU A 20 2.31 -3.36 -6.83
N GLU A 21 1.47 -2.62 -7.54
CA GLU A 21 0.22 -3.17 -8.03
C GLU A 21 0.46 -4.38 -8.93
N LYS A 22 1.44 -4.26 -9.81
CA LYS A 22 1.78 -5.32 -10.73
C LYS A 22 2.28 -6.55 -9.99
N ASP A 23 3.21 -6.33 -9.06
CA ASP A 23 3.86 -7.44 -8.34
C ASP A 23 2.90 -8.15 -7.39
N CYS A 24 1.98 -7.41 -6.80
CA CYS A 24 1.03 -7.98 -5.85
C CYS A 24 -0.25 -8.48 -6.52
N GLY A 25 -0.37 -8.29 -7.83
CA GLY A 25 -1.59 -8.70 -8.53
C GLY A 25 -2.79 -7.84 -8.19
N ILE A 26 -2.55 -6.59 -7.83
CA ILE A 26 -3.61 -5.64 -7.53
C ILE A 26 -4.00 -4.93 -8.82
N GLY A 27 -5.28 -4.64 -8.99
CA GLY A 27 -5.75 -3.97 -10.18
C GLY A 27 -5.04 -2.64 -10.42
N ASN A 28 -4.76 -2.36 -11.68
CA ASN A 28 -4.07 -1.13 -12.06
C ASN A 28 -4.90 0.08 -11.64
N GLY A 29 -4.29 0.98 -10.90
CA GLY A 29 -4.95 2.19 -10.43
C GLY A 29 -5.74 2.02 -9.13
N SER A 30 -5.81 0.81 -8.58
CA SER A 30 -6.57 0.57 -7.37
C SER A 30 -6.05 1.36 -6.19
N ILE A 31 -4.73 1.41 -6.04
CA ILE A 31 -4.14 2.11 -4.91
C ILE A 31 -4.36 3.62 -5.02
N GLY A 32 -4.35 4.15 -6.23
CA GLY A 32 -4.61 5.57 -6.43
C GLY A 32 -5.97 6.00 -5.95
N LYS A 33 -6.95 5.11 -6.00
CA LYS A 33 -8.29 5.43 -5.53
C LYS A 33 -8.36 5.61 -4.02
N TRP A 34 -7.43 5.03 -3.30
CA TRP A 34 -7.38 5.19 -1.85
C TRP A 34 -7.02 6.62 -1.46
N ALA A 35 -6.24 7.30 -2.30
CA ALA A 35 -5.84 8.68 -2.06
C ALA A 35 -7.05 9.62 -2.07
N ASP A 36 -8.03 9.30 -2.91
CA ASP A 36 -9.23 10.12 -3.05
C ASP A 36 -10.32 9.76 -2.05
N GLY A 37 -10.13 8.66 -1.33
CA GLY A 37 -11.12 8.20 -0.38
C GLY A 37 -12.32 7.52 -1.01
N ASP A 38 -12.26 7.24 -2.31
CA ASP A 38 -13.37 6.60 -3.00
C ASP A 38 -13.57 5.16 -2.58
N THR A 39 -12.49 4.47 -2.28
CA THR A 39 -12.57 3.07 -1.87
C THR A 39 -11.59 2.82 -0.73
N ASN A 40 -11.89 1.80 0.04
CA ASN A 40 -10.99 1.35 1.10
C ASN A 40 -10.36 0.03 0.71
N PRO A 41 -9.09 -0.17 1.06
CA PRO A 41 -8.43 -1.44 0.75
C PRO A 41 -9.05 -2.57 1.55
N ARG A 42 -9.10 -3.75 0.94
CA ARG A 42 -9.58 -4.94 1.60
C ARG A 42 -8.44 -5.57 2.38
N ILE A 43 -8.80 -6.33 3.41
CA ILE A 43 -7.79 -6.96 4.26
C ILE A 43 -6.86 -7.87 3.46
N GLY A 44 -7.39 -8.58 2.48
CA GLY A 44 -6.57 -9.44 1.64
C GLY A 44 -5.54 -8.66 0.86
N THR A 45 -5.92 -7.49 0.36
CA THR A 45 -4.99 -6.62 -0.37
C THR A 45 -3.93 -6.08 0.57
N LEU A 46 -4.34 -5.69 1.78
CA LEU A 46 -3.39 -5.19 2.77
C LEU A 46 -2.37 -6.25 3.14
N LYS A 47 -2.79 -7.49 3.26
CA LYS A 47 -1.87 -8.58 3.58
C LYS A 47 -0.86 -8.79 2.46
N LYS A 48 -1.29 -8.71 1.21
CA LYS A 48 -0.38 -8.84 0.09
C LYS A 48 0.69 -7.75 0.11
N ILE A 49 0.27 -6.52 0.37
CA ILE A 49 1.20 -5.40 0.42
C ILE A 49 2.16 -5.54 1.58
N ALA A 50 1.64 -5.90 2.75
CA ALA A 50 2.49 -6.08 3.92
C ALA A 50 3.53 -7.18 3.68
N ASP A 51 3.11 -8.29 3.09
CA ASP A 51 4.02 -9.38 2.76
C ASP A 51 5.09 -8.93 1.77
N TYR A 52 4.68 -8.12 0.80
CA TYR A 52 5.61 -7.63 -0.22
C TYR A 52 6.74 -6.83 0.42
N PHE A 53 6.41 -6.01 1.42
CA PHE A 53 7.41 -5.19 2.10
C PHE A 53 8.03 -5.88 3.31
N GLY A 54 7.58 -7.07 3.65
CA GLY A 54 8.12 -7.79 4.80
C GLY A 54 7.75 -7.20 6.14
N ILE A 55 6.57 -6.61 6.22
CA ILE A 55 6.07 -6.01 7.46
C ILE A 55 4.70 -6.60 7.79
N THR A 56 4.18 -6.26 8.97
CA THR A 56 2.84 -6.70 9.36
C THR A 56 1.78 -5.74 8.84
N VAL A 57 0.53 -6.19 8.79
CA VAL A 57 -0.57 -5.31 8.42
C VAL A 57 -0.68 -4.17 9.44
N ASP A 58 -0.45 -4.46 10.71
CA ASP A 58 -0.49 -3.42 11.74
C ASP A 58 0.51 -2.33 11.43
N GLU A 59 1.72 -2.70 11.04
CA GLU A 59 2.74 -1.72 10.68
C GLU A 59 2.35 -0.94 9.44
N LEU A 60 1.72 -1.61 8.48
CA LEU A 60 1.27 -0.96 7.27
C LEU A 60 0.24 0.12 7.56
N LEU A 61 -0.63 -0.12 8.52
CA LEU A 61 -1.70 0.82 8.87
C LEU A 61 -1.28 1.87 9.87
N LYS A 62 -0.12 1.73 10.46
CA LYS A 62 0.34 2.64 11.48
C LYS A 62 0.73 3.98 10.88
N ASP A 63 0.26 5.05 11.47
CA ASP A 63 0.69 6.38 11.05
C ASP A 63 2.03 6.67 11.65
N ASN A 64 2.98 7.00 10.80
CA ASN A 64 4.34 7.28 11.26
C ASN A 64 4.64 8.75 11.29
N GLY A 65 3.63 9.53 11.23
CA GLY A 65 3.82 10.95 11.23
C GLY A 65 4.18 11.49 12.58
N GLU A 66 4.12 10.61 13.50
CA GLU A 66 4.38 10.94 14.77
C GLU A 66 5.59 10.93 15.07
#